data_4aec049285f1d9b230a0a100c94e3db7
#
_entry.id   4aec049285f1d9b230a0a100c94e3db7
#
_cell.length_a   1.000
_cell.length_b   1.000
_cell.length_c   1.000
_cell.angle_alpha   90.00
_cell.angle_beta   90.00
_cell.angle_gamma   90.00
#
_symmetry.space_group_name_H-M   'P 1'
#
loop_
_entity.id
_entity.type
_entity.pdbx_description
1 polymer ?
#
loop_
_entity_poly.entity_id
_entity_poly.type
_entity_poly.pdbx_seq_one_letter_code
_entity_poly.pdbx_strand_id
1 'polypeptide(L)'
;MLYIRSALFNALFYLNTIVLMILGLPLLATSRHSVFFLCKVWGKTTLWLLDKICGTKAEFRGLENIPKGSLIIAPKHQSIWETFALEMFFTDYSIILKRQLMFIPLFGWYLKRAELIAIDRASGKSALEQIIQQAKKLLPQGRQLFCFPEGTRRPP
;
A
#
# COMPACT_ATOMS: atom_id res chain seq x y z
N MET A 1 -6.62 -17.99 -23.51
CA MET A 1 -5.45 -17.08 -23.37
C MET A 1 -5.52 -16.16 -22.14
N LEU A 2 -6.66 -15.58 -21.78
CA LEU A 2 -6.79 -14.67 -20.64
C LEU A 2 -6.35 -15.32 -19.30
N TYR A 3 -6.87 -16.52 -18.99
CA TYR A 3 -6.56 -17.24 -17.74
C TYR A 3 -5.05 -17.56 -17.60
N ILE A 4 -4.38 -17.94 -18.71
CA ILE A 4 -2.93 -18.23 -18.68
C ILE A 4 -2.14 -16.96 -18.37
N ARG A 5 -2.46 -15.84 -19.04
CA ARG A 5 -1.83 -14.54 -18.79
C ARG A 5 -2.04 -14.08 -17.35
N SER A 6 -3.25 -14.24 -16.84
CA SER A 6 -3.60 -13.89 -15.46
C SER A 6 -2.85 -14.76 -14.45
N ALA A 7 -2.75 -16.07 -14.69
CA ALA A 7 -1.99 -16.98 -13.83
C ALA A 7 -0.49 -16.64 -13.85
N LEU A 8 0.07 -16.39 -15.03
CA LEU A 8 1.47 -15.98 -15.18
C LEU A 8 1.74 -14.64 -14.47
N PHE A 9 0.84 -13.67 -14.63
CA PHE A 9 0.96 -12.39 -13.92
C PHE A 9 0.95 -12.61 -12.41
N ASN A 10 0.03 -13.40 -11.87
CA ASN A 10 -0.03 -13.68 -10.43
C ASN A 10 1.27 -14.33 -9.93
N ALA A 11 1.78 -15.34 -10.64
CA ALA A 11 3.04 -16.00 -10.26
C ALA A 11 4.20 -14.99 -10.23
N LEU A 12 4.34 -14.16 -11.26
CA LEU A 12 5.40 -13.15 -11.33
C LEU A 12 5.18 -11.99 -10.36
N PHE A 13 3.95 -11.62 -10.05
CA PHE A 13 3.62 -10.64 -9.02
C PHE A 13 4.13 -11.09 -7.64
N TYR A 14 3.83 -12.33 -7.23
CA TYR A 14 4.32 -12.85 -5.95
C TYR A 14 5.84 -13.04 -5.94
N LEU A 15 6.41 -13.53 -7.04
CA LEU A 15 7.86 -13.65 -7.18
C LEU A 15 8.56 -12.29 -7.05
N ASN A 16 8.10 -11.28 -7.78
CA ASN A 16 8.58 -9.90 -7.70
C ASN A 16 8.50 -9.36 -6.27
N THR A 17 7.36 -9.58 -5.61
CA THR A 17 7.16 -9.15 -4.22
C THR A 17 8.17 -9.80 -3.27
N ILE A 18 8.37 -11.12 -3.36
CA ILE A 18 9.30 -11.88 -2.51
C ILE A 18 10.74 -11.43 -2.79
N VAL A 19 11.14 -11.33 -4.05
CA VAL A 19 12.49 -10.90 -4.45
C VAL A 19 12.78 -9.50 -3.91
N LEU A 20 11.86 -8.56 -4.08
CA LEU A 20 12.05 -7.20 -3.59
C LEU A 20 12.09 -7.13 -2.07
N MET A 21 11.29 -7.94 -1.36
CA MET A 21 11.38 -8.02 0.10
C MET A 21 12.74 -8.61 0.55
N ILE A 22 13.28 -9.61 -0.13
CA ILE A 22 14.59 -10.18 0.22
C ILE A 22 15.71 -9.16 -0.06
N LEU A 23 15.73 -8.57 -1.24
CA LEU A 23 16.73 -7.57 -1.62
C LEU A 23 16.65 -6.30 -0.77
N GLY A 24 15.45 -5.96 -0.30
CA GLY A 24 15.20 -4.81 0.54
C GLY A 24 15.48 -5.02 2.04
N LEU A 25 15.87 -6.22 2.49
CA LEU A 25 16.14 -6.48 3.91
C LEU A 25 17.10 -5.46 4.56
N PRO A 26 18.20 -5.03 3.91
CA PRO A 26 19.07 -4.02 4.49
C PRO A 26 18.36 -2.67 4.73
N LEU A 27 17.33 -2.35 3.96
CA LEU A 27 16.57 -1.11 4.12
C LEU A 27 15.77 -1.06 5.43
N LEU A 28 15.47 -2.21 6.02
CA LEU A 28 14.81 -2.27 7.33
C LEU A 28 15.67 -1.68 8.46
N ALA A 29 17.00 -1.66 8.30
CA ALA A 29 17.92 -1.03 9.24
C ALA A 29 18.05 0.49 9.05
N THR A 30 17.46 1.04 7.99
CA THR A 30 17.52 2.46 7.64
C THR A 30 16.23 3.21 8.02
N SER A 31 15.89 4.30 7.37
CA SER A 31 14.67 5.07 7.62
C SER A 31 13.42 4.44 6.97
N ARG A 32 12.22 4.84 7.45
CA ARG A 32 10.96 4.45 6.79
C ARG A 32 10.86 4.92 5.33
N HIS A 33 11.55 6.01 4.98
CA HIS A 33 11.57 6.52 3.60
C HIS A 33 12.21 5.54 2.61
N SER A 34 13.19 4.73 3.07
CA SER A 34 13.78 3.67 2.24
C SER A 34 12.77 2.55 1.96
N VAL A 35 11.88 2.25 2.92
CA VAL A 35 10.77 1.30 2.70
C VAL A 35 9.79 1.87 1.66
N PHE A 36 9.43 3.16 1.75
CA PHE A 36 8.58 3.79 0.74
C PHE A 36 9.22 3.84 -0.65
N PHE A 37 10.53 4.01 -0.72
CA PHE A 37 11.25 3.87 -1.99
C PHE A 37 11.09 2.45 -2.56
N LEU A 38 11.24 1.41 -1.73
CA LEU A 38 11.03 0.03 -2.15
C LEU A 38 9.58 -0.22 -2.60
N CYS A 39 8.59 0.34 -1.91
CA CYS A 39 7.18 0.30 -2.32
C CYS A 39 6.96 0.94 -3.69
N LYS A 40 7.62 2.06 -3.99
CA LYS A 40 7.57 2.70 -5.32
C LYS A 40 8.17 1.80 -6.40
N VAL A 41 9.29 1.14 -6.13
CA VAL A 41 9.90 0.17 -7.04
C VAL A 41 8.94 -1.00 -7.28
N TRP A 42 8.37 -1.55 -6.21
CA TRP A 42 7.38 -2.62 -6.28
C TRP A 42 6.13 -2.24 -7.11
N GLY A 43 5.59 -1.05 -6.89
CA GLY A 43 4.46 -0.54 -7.66
C GLY A 43 4.77 -0.41 -9.15
N LYS A 44 5.93 0.20 -9.48
CA LYS A 44 6.37 0.39 -10.88
C LYS A 44 6.62 -0.95 -11.58
N THR A 45 7.32 -1.88 -10.95
CA THR A 45 7.60 -3.21 -11.54
C THR A 45 6.32 -4.02 -11.70
N THR A 46 5.39 -3.92 -10.75
CA THR A 46 4.09 -4.60 -10.84
C THR A 46 3.23 -4.05 -11.98
N LEU A 47 3.15 -2.73 -12.15
CA LEU A 47 2.43 -2.11 -13.27
C LEU A 47 3.07 -2.46 -14.62
N TRP A 48 4.40 -2.51 -14.68
CA TRP A 48 5.11 -2.95 -15.88
C TRP A 48 4.78 -4.41 -16.22
N LEU A 49 4.79 -5.32 -15.24
CA LEU A 49 4.38 -6.72 -15.44
C LEU A 49 2.93 -6.82 -15.92
N LEU A 50 2.03 -6.02 -15.36
CA LEU A 50 0.62 -6.00 -15.73
C LEU A 50 0.44 -5.57 -17.20
N ASP A 51 1.16 -4.53 -17.63
CA ASP A 51 1.15 -4.08 -19.02
C ASP A 51 1.71 -5.16 -19.96
N LYS A 52 2.89 -5.72 -19.66
CA LYS A 52 3.58 -6.67 -20.54
C LYS A 52 2.87 -8.02 -20.66
N ILE A 53 2.28 -8.51 -19.57
CA ILE A 53 1.67 -9.83 -19.54
C ILE A 53 0.19 -9.77 -19.88
N CYS A 54 -0.55 -8.86 -19.25
CA CYS A 54 -1.99 -8.75 -19.42
C CYS A 54 -2.42 -7.73 -20.47
N GLY A 55 -1.51 -6.84 -20.91
CA GLY A 55 -1.83 -5.73 -21.82
C GLY A 55 -2.67 -4.64 -21.13
N THR A 56 -2.70 -4.62 -19.80
CA THR A 56 -3.49 -3.67 -19.02
C THR A 56 -2.61 -2.49 -18.64
N LYS A 57 -2.90 -1.33 -19.19
CA LYS A 57 -2.19 -0.08 -18.90
C LYS A 57 -2.91 0.72 -17.84
N ALA A 58 -2.15 1.27 -16.90
CA ALA A 58 -2.64 2.22 -15.92
C ALA A 58 -2.48 3.65 -16.43
N GLU A 59 -3.51 4.45 -16.33
CA GLU A 59 -3.49 5.89 -16.60
C GLU A 59 -3.85 6.64 -15.33
N PHE A 60 -3.03 7.62 -14.96
CA PHE A 60 -3.23 8.44 -13.77
C PHE A 60 -3.50 9.88 -14.20
N ARG A 61 -4.67 10.41 -13.83
CA ARG A 61 -5.11 11.76 -14.17
C ARG A 61 -5.28 12.59 -12.92
N GLY A 62 -5.06 13.89 -13.00
CA GLY A 62 -5.28 14.82 -11.90
C GLY A 62 -4.20 14.78 -10.82
N LEU A 63 -3.01 14.24 -11.11
CA LEU A 63 -1.91 14.18 -10.14
C LEU A 63 -1.45 15.56 -9.70
N GLU A 64 -1.62 16.57 -10.56
CA GLU A 64 -1.35 17.98 -10.31
C GLU A 64 -2.26 18.59 -9.22
N ASN A 65 -3.40 17.95 -8.96
CA ASN A 65 -4.36 18.39 -7.93
C ASN A 65 -4.05 17.84 -6.54
N ILE A 66 -3.02 16.98 -6.40
CA ILE A 66 -2.63 16.45 -5.09
C ILE A 66 -2.02 17.58 -4.25
N PRO A 67 -2.65 17.98 -3.12
CA PRO A 67 -2.11 19.03 -2.28
C PRO A 67 -0.82 18.58 -1.60
N LYS A 68 0.05 19.53 -1.32
CA LYS A 68 1.28 19.29 -0.55
C LYS A 68 0.96 19.18 0.95
N GLY A 69 1.76 18.37 1.65
CA GLY A 69 1.67 18.23 3.11
C GLY A 69 0.73 17.11 3.55
N SER A 70 0.16 17.28 4.73
CA SER A 70 -0.74 16.29 5.33
C SER A 70 -2.09 16.26 4.62
N LEU A 71 -2.54 15.07 4.28
CA LEU A 71 -3.87 14.87 3.72
C LEU A 71 -4.41 13.48 4.07
N ILE A 72 -5.72 13.33 4.00
CA ILE A 72 -6.40 12.04 4.07
C ILE A 72 -6.77 11.64 2.65
N ILE A 73 -6.32 10.46 2.24
CA ILE A 73 -6.60 9.86 0.93
C ILE A 73 -7.62 8.76 1.15
N ALA A 74 -8.81 8.93 0.60
CA ALA A 74 -9.95 8.01 0.77
C ALA A 74 -10.32 7.36 -0.58
N PRO A 75 -9.49 6.47 -1.13
CA PRO A 75 -9.78 5.81 -2.39
C PRO A 75 -10.82 4.73 -2.20
N LYS A 76 -11.56 4.42 -3.26
CA LYS A 76 -12.44 3.27 -3.29
C LYS A 76 -11.64 1.96 -3.25
N HIS A 77 -12.05 1.01 -2.40
CA HIS A 77 -11.35 -0.27 -2.24
C HIS A 77 -12.00 -1.37 -3.08
N GLN A 78 -11.45 -1.65 -4.25
CA GLN A 78 -11.98 -2.65 -5.20
C GLN A 78 -11.08 -3.87 -5.34
N SER A 79 -9.76 -3.69 -5.27
CA SER A 79 -8.78 -4.75 -5.50
C SER A 79 -7.51 -4.56 -4.66
N ILE A 80 -6.44 -5.25 -4.98
CA ILE A 80 -5.11 -4.95 -4.45
C ILE A 80 -4.41 -3.85 -5.27
N TRP A 81 -4.93 -3.55 -6.46
CA TRP A 81 -4.28 -2.66 -7.44
C TRP A 81 -4.07 -1.25 -6.88
N GLU A 82 -5.11 -0.66 -6.28
CA GLU A 82 -5.03 0.69 -5.73
C GLU A 82 -4.01 0.80 -4.58
N THR A 83 -3.74 -0.31 -3.88
CA THR A 83 -2.76 -0.33 -2.78
C THR A 83 -1.35 -0.06 -3.28
N PHE A 84 -0.90 -0.67 -4.39
CA PHE A 84 0.44 -0.44 -4.91
C PHE A 84 0.51 0.67 -5.97
N ALA A 85 -0.59 0.95 -6.66
CA ALA A 85 -0.60 1.92 -7.75
C ALA A 85 -0.67 3.37 -7.24
N LEU A 86 -1.46 3.63 -6.19
CA LEU A 86 -1.64 4.99 -5.66
C LEU A 86 -0.48 5.42 -4.76
N GLU A 87 0.10 4.50 -3.99
CA GLU A 87 1.19 4.80 -3.06
C GLU A 87 2.42 5.43 -3.73
N MET A 88 2.64 5.17 -5.02
CA MET A 88 3.79 5.68 -5.77
C MET A 88 3.85 7.21 -5.82
N PHE A 89 2.72 7.90 -5.65
CA PHE A 89 2.62 9.36 -5.75
C PHE A 89 2.84 10.07 -4.41
N PHE A 90 3.00 9.32 -3.33
CA PHE A 90 3.17 9.85 -1.98
C PHE A 90 4.55 9.51 -1.41
N THR A 91 5.01 10.30 -0.45
CA THR A 91 6.40 10.18 0.06
C THR A 91 6.52 9.72 1.50
N ASP A 92 5.57 10.10 2.34
CA ASP A 92 5.53 9.73 3.75
C ASP A 92 4.08 9.51 4.18
N TYR A 93 3.62 8.31 3.94
CA TYR A 93 2.23 7.95 4.18
C TYR A 93 2.08 6.87 5.25
N SER A 94 0.88 6.74 5.78
CA SER A 94 0.46 5.58 6.55
C SER A 94 -0.83 5.03 5.99
N ILE A 95 -0.99 3.71 6.02
CA ILE A 95 -2.17 3.00 5.53
C ILE A 95 -2.84 2.33 6.71
N ILE A 96 -4.17 2.44 6.79
CA ILE A 96 -4.95 1.67 7.74
C ILE A 96 -5.16 0.26 7.21
N LEU A 97 -4.56 -0.71 7.88
CA LEU A 97 -4.54 -2.10 7.43
C LEU A 97 -5.02 -3.06 8.53
N LYS A 98 -5.31 -4.29 8.12
CA LYS A 98 -5.73 -5.36 9.02
C LYS A 98 -4.56 -5.86 9.86
N ARG A 99 -4.72 -5.92 11.21
CA ARG A 99 -3.67 -6.32 12.15
C ARG A 99 -3.01 -7.66 11.81
N GLN A 100 -3.76 -8.61 11.26
CA GLN A 100 -3.25 -9.92 10.88
C GLN A 100 -2.11 -9.85 9.83
N LEU A 101 -2.07 -8.80 9.00
CA LEU A 101 -0.99 -8.61 8.03
C LEU A 101 0.38 -8.40 8.68
N MET A 102 0.41 -7.90 9.92
CA MET A 102 1.66 -7.71 10.68
C MET A 102 2.36 -9.02 11.05
N PHE A 103 1.64 -10.15 11.01
CA PHE A 103 2.17 -11.48 11.36
C PHE A 103 2.69 -12.25 10.14
N ILE A 104 2.53 -11.72 8.93
CA ILE A 104 3.09 -12.34 7.72
C ILE A 104 4.62 -12.15 7.77
N PRO A 105 5.40 -13.25 7.70
CA PRO A 105 6.86 -13.18 7.72
C PRO A 105 7.40 -12.24 6.64
N LEU A 106 8.47 -11.52 6.93
CA LEU A 106 9.08 -10.47 6.12
C LEU A 106 8.13 -9.26 5.91
N PHE A 107 6.94 -9.48 5.37
CA PHE A 107 5.98 -8.42 5.05
C PHE A 107 5.62 -7.58 6.29
N GLY A 108 5.32 -8.22 7.41
CA GLY A 108 5.03 -7.53 8.67
C GLY A 108 6.18 -6.65 9.19
N TRP A 109 7.43 -7.03 8.90
CA TRP A 109 8.58 -6.19 9.28
C TRP A 109 8.61 -4.89 8.49
N TYR A 110 8.30 -4.93 7.20
CA TYR A 110 8.17 -3.73 6.36
C TYR A 110 7.02 -2.84 6.81
N LEU A 111 5.84 -3.42 7.11
CA LEU A 111 4.69 -2.68 7.63
C LEU A 111 5.01 -1.97 8.93
N LYS A 112 5.72 -2.66 9.84
CA LYS A 112 6.17 -2.10 11.12
C LYS A 112 7.19 -0.99 10.90
N ARG A 113 8.18 -1.20 10.01
CA ARG A 113 9.22 -0.21 9.71
C ARG A 113 8.65 1.04 9.04
N ALA A 114 7.63 0.88 8.20
CA ALA A 114 6.89 1.98 7.56
C ALA A 114 5.93 2.71 8.53
N GLU A 115 5.76 2.20 9.77
CA GLU A 115 4.85 2.76 10.78
C GLU A 115 3.41 2.86 10.28
N LEU A 116 2.92 1.77 9.66
CA LEU A 116 1.55 1.71 9.17
C LEU A 116 0.57 1.44 10.33
N ILE A 117 -0.67 1.89 10.19
CA ILE A 117 -1.71 1.76 11.22
C ILE A 117 -2.38 0.39 11.11
N ALA A 118 -2.03 -0.52 12.02
CA ALA A 118 -2.62 -1.84 12.09
C ALA A 118 -3.79 -1.86 13.08
N ILE A 119 -5.00 -2.17 12.61
CA ILE A 119 -6.20 -2.21 13.43
C ILE A 119 -6.83 -3.60 13.47
N ASP A 120 -7.48 -3.90 14.58
CA ASP A 120 -8.41 -5.01 14.66
C ASP A 120 -9.81 -4.51 14.29
N ARG A 121 -10.25 -4.86 13.07
CA ARG A 121 -11.56 -4.42 12.57
C ARG A 121 -12.74 -5.03 13.32
N ALA A 122 -12.52 -6.14 14.04
CA ALA A 122 -13.57 -6.78 14.84
C ALA A 122 -13.93 -5.97 16.08
N SER A 123 -13.06 -5.06 16.53
CA SER A 123 -13.25 -4.24 17.72
C SER A 123 -14.20 -3.03 17.55
N GLY A 124 -14.82 -2.87 16.38
CA GLY A 124 -15.87 -1.87 16.12
C GLY A 124 -15.50 -0.43 16.52
N LYS A 125 -16.17 0.14 17.50
CA LYS A 125 -15.92 1.52 17.99
C LYS A 125 -14.48 1.75 18.42
N SER A 126 -13.84 0.77 19.09
CA SER A 126 -12.45 0.84 19.50
C SER A 126 -11.48 0.93 18.31
N ALA A 127 -11.79 0.27 17.19
CA ALA A 127 -10.99 0.41 15.95
C ALA A 127 -11.03 1.85 15.42
N LEU A 128 -12.21 2.46 15.40
CA LEU A 128 -12.36 3.85 14.94
C LEU A 128 -11.62 4.83 15.85
N GLU A 129 -11.71 4.65 17.16
CA GLU A 129 -10.98 5.47 18.13
C GLU A 129 -9.47 5.35 17.95
N GLN A 130 -8.94 4.13 17.73
CA GLN A 130 -7.54 3.91 17.41
C GLN A 130 -7.11 4.63 16.12
N ILE A 131 -7.93 4.57 15.06
CA ILE A 131 -7.67 5.30 13.81
C ILE A 131 -7.59 6.80 14.07
N ILE A 132 -8.57 7.37 14.80
CA ILE A 132 -8.62 8.80 15.11
C ILE A 132 -7.38 9.23 15.92
N GLN A 133 -7.00 8.46 16.92
CA GLN A 133 -5.82 8.76 17.75
C GLN A 133 -4.53 8.73 16.92
N GLN A 134 -4.38 7.72 16.05
CA GLN A 134 -3.21 7.63 15.16
C GLN A 134 -3.20 8.75 14.12
N ALA A 135 -4.35 9.09 13.53
CA ALA A 135 -4.46 10.20 12.59
C ALA A 135 -4.06 11.54 13.25
N LYS A 136 -4.56 11.82 14.46
CA LYS A 136 -4.20 13.01 15.26
C LYS A 136 -2.70 13.09 15.55
N LYS A 137 -2.02 11.95 15.65
CA LYS A 137 -0.56 11.88 15.86
C LYS A 137 0.23 12.08 14.57
N LEU A 138 -0.23 11.53 13.45
CA LEU A 138 0.55 11.47 12.20
C LEU A 138 0.36 12.72 11.32
N LEU A 139 -0.87 13.24 11.21
CA LEU A 139 -1.16 14.38 10.35
C LEU A 139 -0.37 15.65 10.72
N PRO A 140 -0.20 16.02 12.00
CA PRO A 140 0.64 17.18 12.36
C PRO A 140 2.13 17.02 12.00
N GLN A 141 2.59 15.78 11.75
CA GLN A 141 3.96 15.49 11.30
C GLN A 141 4.16 15.65 9.78
N GLY A 142 3.14 16.07 9.04
CA GLY A 142 3.19 16.20 7.59
C GLY A 142 2.88 14.91 6.82
N ARG A 143 2.49 13.82 7.51
CA ARG A 143 2.25 12.51 6.87
C ARG A 143 0.89 12.46 6.20
N GLN A 144 0.80 11.66 5.13
CA GLN A 144 -0.45 11.37 4.43
C GLN A 144 -1.08 10.10 5.01
N LEU A 145 -2.41 10.06 5.09
CA LEU A 145 -3.15 8.92 5.64
C LEU A 145 -4.06 8.31 4.57
N PHE A 146 -3.79 7.05 4.19
CA PHE A 146 -4.70 6.26 3.38
C PHE A 146 -5.75 5.57 4.24
N CYS A 147 -7.01 5.85 3.93
CA CYS A 147 -8.16 5.23 4.57
C CYS A 147 -9.09 4.69 3.49
N PHE A 148 -9.41 3.40 3.54
CA PHE A 148 -10.42 2.79 2.67
C PHE A 148 -11.77 2.81 3.40
N PRO A 149 -12.69 3.72 3.07
CA PRO A 149 -13.91 3.94 3.87
C PRO A 149 -14.82 2.73 3.96
N GLU A 150 -14.84 1.89 2.92
CA GLU A 150 -15.65 0.67 2.89
C GLU A 150 -15.16 -0.41 3.86
N GLY A 151 -13.91 -0.29 4.35
CA GLY A 151 -13.29 -1.27 5.23
C GLY A 151 -13.07 -2.66 4.63
N THR A 152 -13.57 -2.91 3.43
CA THR A 152 -13.42 -4.15 2.67
C THR A 152 -13.56 -3.87 1.19
N ARG A 153 -13.07 -4.81 0.35
CA ARG A 153 -13.22 -4.71 -1.10
C ARG A 153 -14.68 -4.92 -1.47
N ARG A 154 -15.23 -3.99 -2.24
CA ARG A 154 -16.60 -4.07 -2.77
C ARG A 154 -16.60 -3.86 -4.28
N PRO A 155 -17.54 -4.50 -5.02
CA PRO A 155 -17.71 -4.21 -6.44
C PRO A 155 -18.11 -2.75 -6.66
N PRO A 156 -17.98 -2.27 -7.89
CA PRO A 156 -18.35 -0.92 -8.29
C PRO A 156 -19.80 -0.59 -7.97
#